data_711f60d5ed2d044d6c801b9efca49e1c
#
_entry.id   711f60d5ed2d044d6c801b9efca49e1c
#
_cell.length_a   1.000
_cell.length_b   1.000
_cell.length_c   1.000
_cell.angle_alpha   90.00
_cell.angle_beta   90.00
_cell.angle_gamma   90.00
#
_symmetry.space_group_name_H-M   'P 1'
#
loop_
_entity.id
_entity.type
_entity.pdbx_description
1 polymer ?
#
loop_
_entity_poly.entity_id
_entity_poly.type
_entity_poly.pdbx_seq_one_letter_code
_entity_poly.pdbx_strand_id
1 'polypeptide(L)'
;MNGQIHVYDLTSFGERLGEIKRALLLLDLLVQIKDKFNRAQVSKRALAAALGYNYRTISLHMEILAKNGAIKYRYSGSVRLNPFFSFDGTAADYDEAVREWFAFSSDIPAIKPEYVQPPKLA
;
A
#
# COMPACT_ATOMS: atom_id res chain seq x y z
N MET A 1 6.66 15.07 -23.90
CA MET A 1 6.95 14.54 -22.55
C MET A 1 5.70 13.97 -21.95
N ASN A 2 5.74 12.74 -21.50
CA ASN A 2 4.54 12.03 -21.07
C ASN A 2 4.25 12.11 -19.57
N GLY A 3 5.10 12.82 -18.81
CA GLY A 3 4.86 13.01 -17.38
C GLY A 3 4.85 11.75 -16.54
N GLN A 4 5.58 10.73 -16.96
CA GLN A 4 5.65 9.48 -16.21
C GLN A 4 6.35 9.68 -14.88
N ILE A 5 5.77 9.08 -13.84
CA ILE A 5 6.31 9.08 -12.48
C ILE A 5 6.49 7.64 -12.05
N HIS A 6 7.64 7.35 -11.47
CA HIS A 6 7.91 6.06 -10.86
C HIS A 6 8.39 6.27 -9.43
N VAL A 7 7.68 5.68 -8.47
CA VAL A 7 8.03 5.73 -7.06
C VAL A 7 8.08 4.29 -6.54
N TYR A 8 9.22 3.91 -5.99
CA TYR A 8 9.35 2.66 -5.27
C TYR A 8 10.45 2.84 -4.22
N ASP A 9 10.07 3.33 -3.06
CA ASP A 9 11.01 3.70 -2.01
C ASP A 9 10.54 3.16 -0.66
N LEU A 10 11.12 2.03 -0.27
CA LEU A 10 10.85 1.44 1.03
C LEU A 10 11.74 2.01 2.13
N THR A 11 12.76 2.81 1.78
CA THR A 11 13.65 3.39 2.78
C THR A 11 12.94 4.39 3.68
N SER A 12 11.83 4.99 3.19
CA SER A 12 11.00 5.89 3.99
C SER A 12 10.38 5.23 5.22
N PHE A 13 10.33 3.90 5.26
CA PHE A 13 9.86 3.17 6.44
C PHE A 13 10.90 3.14 7.57
N GLY A 14 12.18 3.40 7.26
CA GLY A 14 13.24 3.46 8.25
C GLY A 14 13.34 2.19 9.08
N GLU A 15 13.32 2.34 10.41
CA GLU A 15 13.41 1.22 11.34
C GLU A 15 12.24 0.24 11.26
N ARG A 16 11.14 0.62 10.57
CA ARG A 16 9.97 -0.25 10.38
C ARG A 16 10.17 -1.25 9.26
N LEU A 17 11.23 -1.10 8.47
CA LEU A 17 11.47 -1.96 7.31
C LEU A 17 11.59 -3.43 7.69
N GLY A 18 12.17 -3.74 8.84
CA GLY A 18 12.31 -5.11 9.32
C GLY A 18 10.96 -5.81 9.52
N GLU A 19 9.97 -5.08 10.03
CA GLU A 19 8.61 -5.59 10.19
C GLU A 19 7.92 -5.75 8.84
N ILE A 20 8.06 -4.75 7.96
CA ILE A 20 7.47 -4.76 6.63
C ILE A 20 8.02 -5.90 5.78
N LYS A 21 9.29 -6.27 5.95
CA LYS A 21 9.90 -7.38 5.21
C LYS A 21 9.12 -8.68 5.33
N ARG A 22 8.45 -8.92 6.44
CA ARG A 22 7.64 -10.11 6.64
C ARG A 22 6.45 -10.17 5.69
N ALA A 23 5.99 -9.02 5.21
CA ALA A 23 4.82 -8.89 4.35
C ALA A 23 5.17 -8.45 2.93
N LEU A 24 6.46 -8.53 2.52
CA LEU A 24 6.87 -8.02 1.21
C LEU A 24 6.24 -8.77 0.05
N LEU A 25 6.05 -10.09 0.16
CA LEU A 25 5.41 -10.85 -0.91
C LEU A 25 3.98 -10.37 -1.15
N LEU A 26 3.26 -10.08 -0.09
CA LEU A 26 1.92 -9.53 -0.19
C LEU A 26 1.94 -8.13 -0.78
N LEU A 27 2.87 -7.28 -0.33
CA LEU A 27 3.00 -5.94 -0.88
C LEU A 27 3.30 -5.98 -2.38
N ASP A 28 4.23 -6.84 -2.80
CA ASP A 28 4.57 -7.00 -4.22
C ASP A 28 3.37 -7.45 -5.04
N LEU A 29 2.57 -8.37 -4.51
CA LEU A 29 1.36 -8.82 -5.20
C LEU A 29 0.36 -7.66 -5.35
N LEU A 30 0.16 -6.88 -4.30
CA LEU A 30 -0.73 -5.71 -4.36
C LEU A 30 -0.25 -4.69 -5.38
N VAL A 31 1.06 -4.46 -5.47
CA VAL A 31 1.64 -3.59 -6.50
C VAL A 31 1.34 -4.11 -7.91
N GLN A 32 1.34 -5.42 -8.10
CA GLN A 32 1.07 -6.02 -9.40
C GLN A 32 -0.40 -5.91 -9.82
N ILE A 33 -1.33 -6.01 -8.88
CA ILE A 33 -2.77 -6.07 -9.19
C ILE A 33 -3.47 -4.71 -9.09
N LYS A 34 -2.82 -3.70 -8.55
CA LYS A 34 -3.41 -2.38 -8.40
C LYS A 34 -3.73 -1.75 -9.75
N ASP A 35 -4.71 -0.83 -9.76
CA ASP A 35 -4.99 -0.02 -10.93
C ASP A 35 -4.05 1.22 -11.00
N LYS A 36 -4.27 2.08 -11.99
CA LYS A 36 -3.44 3.26 -12.21
C LYS A 36 -3.54 4.31 -11.10
N PHE A 37 -4.51 4.18 -10.20
CA PHE A 37 -4.69 5.09 -9.06
C PHE A 37 -4.32 4.43 -7.73
N ASN A 38 -3.53 3.38 -7.76
CA ASN A 38 -3.11 2.61 -6.58
C ASN A 38 -4.28 1.98 -5.81
N ARG A 39 -5.36 1.64 -6.53
CA ARG A 39 -6.53 0.98 -5.94
C ARG A 39 -6.51 -0.50 -6.28
N ALA A 40 -6.88 -1.34 -5.32
CA ALA A 40 -7.13 -2.75 -5.56
C ALA A 40 -8.40 -3.16 -4.81
N GLN A 41 -9.15 -4.08 -5.41
CA GLN A 41 -10.31 -4.69 -4.79
C GLN A 41 -10.07 -6.19 -4.79
N VAL A 42 -9.73 -6.75 -3.63
CA VAL A 42 -9.32 -8.15 -3.54
C VAL A 42 -9.62 -8.71 -2.17
N SER A 43 -10.12 -9.95 -2.13
CA SER A 43 -10.39 -10.63 -0.86
C SER A 43 -9.10 -11.22 -0.28
N LYS A 44 -9.08 -11.39 1.04
CA LYS A 44 -7.97 -12.09 1.70
C LYS A 44 -7.86 -13.53 1.21
N ARG A 45 -8.98 -14.17 0.88
CA ARG A 45 -8.98 -15.53 0.35
C ARG A 45 -8.27 -15.63 -0.99
N ALA A 46 -8.54 -14.66 -1.87
CA ALA A 46 -7.87 -14.59 -3.16
C ALA A 46 -6.36 -14.36 -3.01
N LEU A 47 -5.98 -13.48 -2.08
CA LEU A 47 -4.57 -13.22 -1.80
C LEU A 47 -3.89 -14.46 -1.21
N ALA A 48 -4.55 -15.16 -0.30
CA ALA A 48 -4.03 -16.38 0.29
C ALA A 48 -3.80 -17.45 -0.77
N ALA A 49 -4.76 -17.64 -1.67
CA ALA A 49 -4.64 -18.59 -2.76
C ALA A 49 -3.48 -18.24 -3.71
N ALA A 50 -3.34 -16.96 -4.04
CA ALA A 50 -2.29 -16.50 -4.94
C ALA A 50 -0.89 -16.69 -4.37
N LEU A 51 -0.72 -16.52 -3.06
CA LEU A 51 0.59 -16.60 -2.40
C LEU A 51 0.87 -17.97 -1.76
N GLY A 52 -0.11 -18.86 -1.73
CA GLY A 52 0.05 -20.14 -1.05
C GLY A 52 0.11 -20.03 0.46
N TYR A 53 -0.48 -18.97 1.03
CA TYR A 53 -0.54 -18.74 2.47
C TYR A 53 -1.93 -19.09 3.01
N ASN A 54 -2.03 -19.38 4.31
CA ASN A 54 -3.33 -19.49 4.92
C ASN A 54 -3.93 -18.11 5.19
N TYR A 55 -5.24 -18.09 5.45
CA TYR A 55 -5.98 -16.83 5.66
C TYR A 55 -5.44 -16.02 6.85
N ARG A 56 -5.06 -16.72 7.93
CA ARG A 56 -4.54 -16.04 9.13
C ARG A 56 -3.24 -15.30 8.83
N THR A 57 -2.35 -15.91 8.06
CA THR A 57 -1.09 -15.27 7.64
C THR A 57 -1.35 -14.03 6.80
N ILE A 58 -2.29 -14.12 5.86
CA ILE A 58 -2.66 -12.95 5.04
C ILE A 58 -3.23 -11.83 5.92
N SER A 59 -4.10 -12.18 6.87
CA SER A 59 -4.66 -11.17 7.79
C SER A 59 -3.56 -10.47 8.59
N LEU A 60 -2.58 -11.23 9.08
CA LEU A 60 -1.45 -10.67 9.80
C LEU A 60 -0.62 -9.74 8.91
N HIS A 61 -0.31 -10.17 7.69
CA HIS A 61 0.49 -9.37 6.77
C HIS A 61 -0.23 -8.10 6.33
N MET A 62 -1.55 -8.18 6.08
CA MET A 62 -2.36 -6.98 5.79
C MET A 62 -2.30 -5.99 6.94
N GLU A 63 -2.42 -6.48 8.17
CA GLU A 63 -2.34 -5.65 9.35
C GLU A 63 -0.96 -4.99 9.49
N ILE A 64 0.12 -5.74 9.26
CA ILE A 64 1.49 -5.19 9.29
C ILE A 64 1.62 -4.05 8.29
N LEU A 65 1.18 -4.26 7.04
CA LEU A 65 1.29 -3.23 6.01
C LEU A 65 0.45 -2.00 6.35
N ALA A 66 -0.77 -2.19 6.84
CA ALA A 66 -1.65 -1.07 7.18
C ALA A 66 -1.13 -0.27 8.36
N LYS A 67 -0.69 -0.94 9.42
CA LYS A 67 -0.17 -0.27 10.61
C LYS A 67 1.09 0.54 10.32
N ASN A 68 1.88 0.11 9.35
CA ASN A 68 3.09 0.79 8.95
C ASN A 68 2.89 1.81 7.83
N GLY A 69 1.65 2.06 7.42
CA GLY A 69 1.33 3.09 6.44
C GLY A 69 1.64 2.72 5.00
N ALA A 70 1.96 1.47 4.71
CA ALA A 70 2.20 1.03 3.33
C ALA A 70 0.92 0.93 2.52
N ILE A 71 -0.18 0.57 3.18
CA ILE A 71 -1.49 0.48 2.58
C ILE A 71 -2.55 1.07 3.51
N LYS A 72 -3.71 1.36 2.96
CA LYS A 72 -4.97 1.55 3.69
C LYS A 72 -5.91 0.44 3.26
N TYR A 73 -6.66 -0.11 4.20
CA TYR A 73 -7.39 -1.33 3.96
C TYR A 73 -8.76 -1.30 4.64
N ARG A 74 -9.80 -1.75 3.92
CA ARG A 74 -11.14 -1.99 4.48
C ARG A 74 -11.45 -3.48 4.43
N TYR A 75 -12.16 -3.96 5.42
CA TYR A 75 -12.55 -5.37 5.50
C TYR A 75 -13.44 -5.81 4.34
N SER A 76 -14.01 -4.88 3.60
CA SER A 76 -14.74 -5.16 2.37
C SER A 76 -13.84 -5.62 1.21
N GLY A 77 -12.51 -5.52 1.37
CA GLY A 77 -11.55 -5.88 0.34
C GLY A 77 -11.00 -4.69 -0.45
N SER A 78 -11.44 -3.47 -0.13
CA SER A 78 -10.91 -2.27 -0.76
C SER A 78 -9.54 -1.93 -0.18
N VAL A 79 -8.55 -1.77 -1.05
CA VAL A 79 -7.17 -1.48 -0.66
C VAL A 79 -6.68 -0.26 -1.43
N ARG A 80 -5.93 0.58 -0.74
CA ARG A 80 -5.16 1.67 -1.36
C ARG A 80 -3.70 1.49 -1.02
N LEU A 81 -2.83 1.52 -2.05
CA LEU A 81 -1.40 1.53 -1.82
C LEU A 81 -0.92 2.96 -1.64
N ASN A 82 0.02 3.14 -0.72
CA ASN A 82 0.58 4.45 -0.44
C ASN A 82 1.39 4.94 -1.65
N PRO A 83 0.95 6.00 -2.37
CA PRO A 83 1.63 6.45 -3.58
C PRO A 83 2.99 7.10 -3.28
N PHE A 84 3.27 7.42 -2.02
CA PHE A 84 4.56 7.96 -1.63
C PHE A 84 5.64 6.90 -1.54
N PHE A 85 5.27 5.63 -1.53
CA PHE A 85 6.21 4.51 -1.48
C PHE A 85 6.21 3.70 -2.77
N SER A 86 5.09 3.63 -3.47
CA SER A 86 5.00 2.85 -4.71
C SER A 86 3.97 3.47 -5.64
N PHE A 87 4.43 3.96 -6.78
CA PHE A 87 3.57 4.46 -7.83
C PHE A 87 4.30 4.38 -9.16
N ASP A 88 3.54 4.11 -10.23
CA ASP A 88 4.06 4.09 -11.59
C ASP A 88 2.94 4.54 -12.53
N GLY A 89 3.16 5.66 -13.22
CA GLY A 89 2.15 6.21 -14.11
C GLY A 89 2.40 7.67 -14.44
N THR A 90 1.37 8.34 -14.96
CA THR A 90 1.46 9.75 -15.32
C THR A 90 1.38 10.66 -14.10
N ALA A 91 1.81 11.92 -14.25
CA ALA A 91 1.70 12.91 -13.19
C ALA A 91 0.25 13.15 -12.80
N ALA A 92 -0.67 13.17 -13.78
CA ALA A 92 -2.10 13.35 -13.51
C ALA A 92 -2.66 12.17 -12.70
N ASP A 93 -2.27 10.94 -13.04
CA ASP A 93 -2.69 9.75 -12.31
C ASP A 93 -2.11 9.74 -10.89
N TYR A 94 -0.88 10.23 -10.72
CA TYR A 94 -0.26 10.35 -9.41
C TYR A 94 -1.05 11.31 -8.51
N ASP A 95 -1.42 12.47 -9.04
CA ASP A 95 -2.21 13.44 -8.28
C ASP A 95 -3.54 12.85 -7.84
N GLU A 96 -4.20 12.07 -8.72
CA GLU A 96 -5.44 11.39 -8.37
C GLU A 96 -5.20 10.30 -7.32
N ALA A 97 -4.12 9.54 -7.44
CA ALA A 97 -3.79 8.52 -6.45
C ALA A 97 -3.55 9.15 -5.07
N VAL A 98 -2.91 10.30 -5.00
CA VAL A 98 -2.70 11.03 -3.75
C VAL A 98 -4.04 11.47 -3.15
N ARG A 99 -4.93 12.02 -3.97
CA ARG A 99 -6.27 12.40 -3.50
C ARG A 99 -7.04 11.20 -2.97
N GLU A 100 -7.01 10.09 -3.72
CA GLU A 100 -7.65 8.84 -3.29
C GLU A 100 -7.08 8.34 -1.97
N TRP A 101 -5.77 8.43 -1.80
CA TRP A 101 -5.11 8.00 -0.59
C TRP A 101 -5.60 8.77 0.64
N PHE A 102 -5.65 10.09 0.55
CA PHE A 102 -6.09 10.91 1.68
C PHE A 102 -7.59 10.81 1.94
N ALA A 103 -8.38 10.58 0.91
CA ALA A 103 -9.84 10.45 1.06
C ALA A 103 -10.26 9.11 1.64
N PHE A 104 -9.41 8.09 1.58
CA PHE A 104 -9.77 6.73 1.99
C PHE A 104 -9.57 6.53 3.47
N SER A 105 -10.63 6.08 4.17
CA SER A 105 -10.56 5.74 5.59
C SER A 105 -10.27 4.25 5.74
N SER A 106 -9.17 3.93 6.40
CA SER A 106 -8.75 2.55 6.66
C SER A 106 -9.48 2.00 7.89
N ASP A 107 -9.86 0.71 7.84
CA ASP A 107 -10.38 0.03 9.03
C ASP A 107 -9.25 -0.31 10.02
N ILE A 108 -8.01 -0.33 9.54
CA ILE A 108 -6.83 -0.54 10.37
C ILE A 108 -6.02 0.76 10.31
N PRO A 109 -5.99 1.57 11.40
CA PRO A 109 -5.23 2.81 11.39
C PRO A 109 -3.73 2.54 11.45
N ALA A 110 -2.93 3.44 10.88
CA ALA A 110 -1.48 3.40 11.02
C ALA A 110 -1.09 3.62 12.48
N ILE A 111 0.01 3.00 12.92
CA ILE A 111 0.51 3.17 14.29
C ILE A 111 0.84 4.64 14.56
N LYS A 112 1.49 5.29 13.58
CA LYS A 112 1.81 6.71 13.64
C LYS A 112 1.21 7.41 12.42
N PRO A 113 0.45 8.50 12.61
CA PRO A 113 -0.16 9.22 11.49
C PRO A 113 0.84 9.67 10.43
N GLU A 114 2.07 10.02 10.81
CA GLU A 114 3.09 10.46 9.86
C GLU A 114 3.50 9.38 8.84
N TYR A 115 3.20 8.11 9.12
CA TYR A 115 3.50 7.05 8.16
C TYR A 115 2.61 7.12 6.92
N VAL A 116 1.48 7.80 7.00
CA VAL A 116 0.56 7.97 5.87
C VAL A 116 0.75 9.33 5.18
N GLN A 117 1.65 10.17 5.70
CA GLN A 117 1.92 11.49 5.14
C GLN A 117 3.07 11.42 4.13
N PRO A 118 3.14 12.36 3.18
CA PRO A 118 4.28 12.41 2.28
C PRO A 118 5.55 12.73 3.06
N PRO A 119 6.71 12.24 2.61
CA PRO A 119 7.98 12.62 3.23
C PRO A 119 8.16 14.13 3.15
N LYS A 120 8.70 14.71 4.23
CA LYS A 120 9.02 16.13 4.21
C LYS A 120 10.17 16.36 3.25
N LEU A 121 9.94 17.23 2.29
CA LEU A 121 11.01 17.69 1.41
C LEU A 121 11.74 18.82 2.12
N ALA A 122 13.03 18.63 2.23
CA ALA A 122 13.88 19.64 2.87
C ALA A 122 13.99 20.88 1.98
#